data_2dc69490cf9fb09804261145821529d0
#
_entry.id   2dc69490cf9fb09804261145821529d0
#
_cell.length_a   1.000
_cell.length_b   1.000
_cell.length_c   1.000
_cell.angle_alpha   90.00
_cell.angle_beta   90.00
_cell.angle_gamma   90.00
#
_symmetry.space_group_name_H-M   'P 1'
#
loop_
_entity.id
_entity.type
_entity.pdbx_description
1 polymer ?
#
loop_
_entity_poly.entity_id
_entity_poly.type
_entity_poly.pdbx_seq_one_letter_code
_entity_poly.pdbx_strand_id
1 'polypeptide(L)'
;MITLPFLQKSPKRPSKFLTLSISSEDVKCAVFYDDPSEAKLKILGAGRQVLSKDSSRAGVIVEEENVENAAGEAIRRAMENTEGDISHLIIAAGNATVLGITTTVRYRRKEPHTPVNEKEVARLYERISEAAYIEAQNEYLSTTGNADENLEIITTSDVSLKIDGHSVKDLEGNAGQTIEAAVYHAFCPEYHFKSLQSLAKKLGLNILAIGSGMYCAAQWVKKITPEISDYILVDVAEDTTNVSVVFGGGIVATKFLSLGSKHFAEQIAERMGVTMEEAGKLLTSYLNSALSDPEMEVVGGCIREAIKVWVMGIEILFGEFTGVKTFPSKIFLQGAGAEIPEIVEALMKDSWAKNIPFREAREVQLMEIEGLPVVDATGVVKSKDWFSNAVLSIIYKEIFDK
;
A
#
# COMPACT_ATOMS: atom_id res chain seq x y z
N MET A 1 -21.98 14.43 -3.54
CA MET A 1 -21.12 15.63 -3.62
C MET A 1 -19.73 15.16 -3.23
N ILE A 2 -18.85 14.92 -4.21
CA ILE A 2 -17.48 14.41 -3.98
C ILE A 2 -16.70 15.55 -3.35
N THR A 3 -16.33 15.41 -2.09
CA THR A 3 -15.52 16.41 -1.37
C THR A 3 -14.07 16.19 -1.77
N LEU A 4 -13.57 17.00 -2.68
CA LEU A 4 -12.16 16.97 -3.07
C LEU A 4 -11.28 17.26 -1.83
N PRO A 5 -10.30 16.40 -1.50
CA PRO A 5 -9.48 16.58 -0.30
C PRO A 5 -8.69 17.91 -0.25
N PHE A 6 -8.52 18.56 -1.40
CA PHE A 6 -7.79 19.84 -1.55
C PHE A 6 -8.50 21.08 -1.02
N LEU A 7 -9.81 21.02 -0.69
CA LEU A 7 -10.60 22.18 -0.25
C LEU A 7 -10.84 22.25 1.25
N GLN A 8 -10.37 21.29 2.02
CA GLN A 8 -10.42 21.38 3.48
C GLN A 8 -9.21 22.19 3.99
N LYS A 9 -9.48 23.10 4.93
CA LYS A 9 -8.38 23.77 5.68
C LYS A 9 -7.45 22.69 6.21
N SER A 10 -6.16 22.79 5.88
CA SER A 10 -5.14 21.87 6.39
C SER A 10 -5.28 21.74 7.91
N PRO A 11 -5.38 20.53 8.44
CA PRO A 11 -5.42 20.34 9.88
C PRO A 11 -4.17 20.96 10.52
N LYS A 12 -4.27 21.35 11.78
CA LYS A 12 -3.08 21.82 12.52
C LYS A 12 -2.05 20.68 12.56
N ARG A 13 -0.82 20.95 12.13
CA ARG A 13 0.29 19.97 12.11
C ARG A 13 0.53 19.41 13.51
N PRO A 14 0.26 18.13 13.80
CA PRO A 14 0.58 17.52 15.08
C PRO A 14 2.05 17.11 15.10
N SER A 15 2.74 17.32 16.21
CA SER A 15 4.13 16.87 16.36
C SER A 15 4.25 15.35 16.54
N LYS A 16 3.17 14.70 17.02
CA LYS A 16 3.09 13.24 17.19
C LYS A 16 1.82 12.71 16.55
N PHE A 17 1.92 11.52 15.94
CA PHE A 17 0.79 10.82 15.37
C PHE A 17 1.01 9.30 15.42
N LEU A 18 -0.09 8.56 15.26
CA LEU A 18 -0.09 7.10 15.18
C LEU A 18 -0.22 6.65 13.75
N THR A 19 0.42 5.52 13.42
CA THR A 19 0.03 4.71 12.25
C THR A 19 -0.55 3.40 12.76
N LEU A 20 -1.66 2.95 12.16
CA LEU A 20 -2.33 1.70 12.50
C LEU A 20 -2.50 0.86 11.23
N SER A 21 -2.07 -0.39 11.29
CA SER A 21 -2.33 -1.39 10.26
C SER A 21 -3.05 -2.59 10.88
N ILE A 22 -4.01 -3.13 10.13
CA ILE A 22 -4.80 -4.30 10.50
C ILE A 22 -4.51 -5.36 9.44
N SER A 23 -4.04 -6.52 9.88
CA SER A 23 -3.87 -7.72 9.06
C SER A 23 -4.91 -8.78 9.44
N SER A 24 -4.87 -9.96 8.87
CA SER A 24 -5.72 -11.07 9.31
C SER A 24 -5.28 -11.68 10.63
N GLU A 25 -4.03 -11.48 11.03
CA GLU A 25 -3.44 -12.10 12.22
C GLU A 25 -3.24 -11.13 13.37
N ASP A 26 -3.02 -9.85 13.07
CA ASP A 26 -2.68 -8.85 14.09
C ASP A 26 -3.09 -7.42 13.75
N VAL A 27 -3.00 -6.59 14.76
CA VAL A 27 -3.02 -5.13 14.65
C VAL A 27 -1.67 -4.60 15.10
N LYS A 28 -1.07 -3.74 14.29
CA LYS A 28 0.20 -3.07 14.58
C LYS A 28 -0.01 -1.57 14.66
N CYS A 29 0.55 -0.94 15.68
CA CYS A 29 0.54 0.51 15.89
C CYS A 29 1.97 1.01 16.07
N ALA A 30 2.32 2.10 15.41
CA ALA A 30 3.59 2.80 15.64
C ALA A 30 3.33 4.28 15.96
N VAL A 31 4.10 4.82 16.91
CA VAL A 31 4.10 6.23 17.29
C VAL A 31 5.19 6.96 16.53
N PHE A 32 4.82 7.97 15.77
CA PHE A 32 5.75 8.82 15.04
C PHE A 32 5.85 10.21 15.69
N TYR A 33 7.05 10.76 15.65
CA TYR A 33 7.36 12.13 16.05
C TYR A 33 7.99 12.88 14.89
N ASP A 34 7.45 14.06 14.59
CA ASP A 34 7.97 15.00 13.61
C ASP A 34 8.69 16.12 14.33
N ASP A 35 10.01 16.11 14.26
CA ASP A 35 10.84 17.20 14.75
C ASP A 35 11.06 18.19 13.61
N PRO A 36 10.57 19.44 13.71
CA PRO A 36 10.73 20.44 12.66
C PRO A 36 12.19 20.76 12.31
N SER A 37 13.13 20.46 13.21
CA SER A 37 14.56 20.64 12.99
C SER A 37 15.22 19.49 12.24
N GLU A 38 14.52 18.35 12.07
CA GLU A 38 15.04 17.15 11.43
C GLU A 38 14.24 16.80 10.16
N ALA A 39 14.93 16.32 9.14
CA ALA A 39 14.28 15.88 7.91
C ALA A 39 13.57 14.51 8.06
N LYS A 40 13.96 13.73 9.07
CA LYS A 40 13.47 12.38 9.31
C LYS A 40 12.42 12.35 10.42
N LEU A 41 11.42 11.50 10.24
CA LEU A 41 10.48 11.15 11.31
C LEU A 41 11.15 10.18 12.29
N LYS A 42 10.83 10.28 13.57
CA LYS A 42 11.29 9.34 14.60
C LYS A 42 10.16 8.41 15.00
N ILE A 43 10.42 7.11 15.09
CA ILE A 43 9.52 6.14 15.71
C ILE A 43 9.88 6.13 17.21
N LEU A 44 8.92 6.48 18.05
CA LEU A 44 9.08 6.56 19.52
C LEU A 44 8.53 5.33 20.23
N GLY A 45 7.67 4.55 19.58
CA GLY A 45 7.07 3.37 20.16
C GLY A 45 6.40 2.52 19.09
N ALA A 46 6.27 1.24 19.38
CA ALA A 46 5.63 0.26 18.53
C ALA A 46 4.90 -0.78 19.39
N GLY A 47 3.69 -1.17 18.98
CA GLY A 47 2.87 -2.14 19.67
C GLY A 47 2.16 -3.05 18.71
N ARG A 48 2.09 -4.34 19.04
CA ARG A 48 1.43 -5.40 18.27
C ARG A 48 0.48 -6.17 19.17
N GLN A 49 -0.70 -6.49 18.67
CA GLN A 49 -1.65 -7.39 19.30
C GLN A 49 -2.20 -8.37 18.28
N VAL A 50 -2.10 -9.67 18.61
CA VAL A 50 -2.64 -10.75 17.80
C VAL A 50 -4.18 -10.69 17.86
N LEU A 51 -4.82 -10.90 16.71
CA LEU A 51 -6.26 -10.99 16.57
C LEU A 51 -6.77 -12.41 16.87
N SER A 52 -8.01 -12.50 17.35
CA SER A 52 -8.74 -13.76 17.33
C SER A 52 -8.97 -14.21 15.89
N LYS A 53 -9.03 -15.52 15.69
CA LYS A 53 -9.24 -16.09 14.36
C LYS A 53 -10.50 -15.49 13.69
N ASP A 54 -10.40 -15.18 12.41
CA ASP A 54 -11.48 -14.64 11.57
C ASP A 54 -12.01 -13.25 11.98
N SER A 55 -11.35 -12.54 12.90
CA SER A 55 -11.74 -11.17 13.28
C SER A 55 -11.49 -10.13 12.19
N SER A 56 -10.53 -10.40 11.31
CA SER A 56 -10.21 -9.61 10.12
C SER A 56 -9.86 -10.53 8.95
N ARG A 57 -10.11 -10.07 7.71
CA ARG A 57 -9.67 -10.73 6.47
C ARG A 57 -9.03 -9.73 5.55
N ALA A 58 -7.76 -9.93 5.23
CA ALA A 58 -7.00 -9.02 4.37
C ALA A 58 -7.12 -7.53 4.80
N GLY A 59 -7.22 -7.27 6.10
CA GLY A 59 -7.38 -5.94 6.67
C GLY A 59 -8.83 -5.43 6.75
N VAL A 60 -9.81 -6.19 6.26
CA VAL A 60 -11.25 -5.88 6.42
C VAL A 60 -11.72 -6.34 7.78
N ILE A 61 -12.30 -5.44 8.55
CA ILE A 61 -12.85 -5.74 9.89
C ILE A 61 -14.11 -6.60 9.74
N VAL A 62 -14.09 -7.77 10.35
CA VAL A 62 -15.23 -8.73 10.39
C VAL A 62 -15.90 -8.69 11.76
N GLU A 63 -15.13 -8.74 12.84
CA GLU A 63 -15.59 -8.68 14.22
C GLU A 63 -15.11 -7.41 14.90
N GLU A 64 -15.96 -6.36 14.91
CA GLU A 64 -15.56 -5.01 15.37
C GLU A 64 -15.01 -5.01 16.79
N GLU A 65 -15.64 -5.71 17.73
CA GLU A 65 -15.23 -5.71 19.15
C GLU A 65 -13.84 -6.31 19.35
N ASN A 66 -13.53 -7.41 18.67
CA ASN A 66 -12.23 -8.05 18.76
C ASN A 66 -11.12 -7.16 18.16
N VAL A 67 -11.40 -6.52 17.00
CA VAL A 67 -10.44 -5.61 16.37
C VAL A 67 -10.27 -4.35 17.19
N GLU A 68 -11.33 -3.79 17.79
CA GLU A 68 -11.28 -2.63 18.67
C GLU A 68 -10.39 -2.90 19.91
N ASN A 69 -10.61 -4.03 20.57
CA ASN A 69 -9.82 -4.45 21.73
C ASN A 69 -8.34 -4.65 21.35
N ALA A 70 -8.08 -5.31 20.23
CA ALA A 70 -6.71 -5.53 19.76
C ALA A 70 -6.01 -4.21 19.36
N ALA A 71 -6.74 -3.31 18.70
CA ALA A 71 -6.21 -1.99 18.33
C ALA A 71 -5.91 -1.15 19.57
N GLY A 72 -6.81 -1.14 20.56
CA GLY A 72 -6.59 -0.46 21.84
C GLY A 72 -5.34 -0.97 22.56
N GLU A 73 -5.15 -2.29 22.59
CA GLU A 73 -3.97 -2.88 23.22
C GLU A 73 -2.67 -2.61 22.43
N ALA A 74 -2.71 -2.66 21.10
CA ALA A 74 -1.57 -2.31 20.26
C ALA A 74 -1.16 -0.84 20.46
N ILE A 75 -2.14 0.07 20.51
CA ILE A 75 -1.90 1.50 20.79
C ILE A 75 -1.32 1.68 22.18
N ARG A 76 -1.89 1.05 23.21
CA ARG A 76 -1.39 1.13 24.60
C ARG A 76 0.09 0.73 24.66
N ARG A 77 0.47 -0.38 24.04
CA ARG A 77 1.87 -0.85 23.97
C ARG A 77 2.76 0.11 23.21
N ALA A 78 2.28 0.65 22.08
CA ALA A 78 3.04 1.62 21.30
C ALA A 78 3.32 2.91 22.08
N MET A 79 2.40 3.31 22.97
CA MET A 79 2.49 4.54 23.77
C MET A 79 3.20 4.34 25.13
N GLU A 80 3.54 3.11 25.53
CA GLU A 80 4.02 2.79 26.88
C GLU A 80 5.22 3.63 27.35
N ASN A 81 6.11 3.98 26.42
CA ASN A 81 7.29 4.82 26.71
C ASN A 81 7.20 6.20 26.05
N THR A 82 6.00 6.63 25.64
CA THR A 82 5.81 7.91 24.96
C THR A 82 5.04 8.88 25.85
N GLU A 83 5.62 10.04 26.12
CA GLU A 83 4.96 11.09 26.92
C GLU A 83 3.90 11.85 26.09
N GLY A 84 2.81 12.21 26.78
CA GLY A 84 1.73 13.05 26.26
C GLY A 84 0.67 12.29 25.46
N ASP A 85 -0.50 12.92 25.30
CA ASP A 85 -1.63 12.35 24.58
C ASP A 85 -1.43 12.50 23.07
N ILE A 86 -1.69 11.43 22.34
CA ILE A 86 -1.64 11.41 20.87
C ILE A 86 -3.06 11.12 20.37
N SER A 87 -3.64 12.06 19.64
CA SER A 87 -5.02 11.97 19.16
C SER A 87 -5.14 11.84 17.65
N HIS A 88 -4.04 11.82 16.91
CA HIS A 88 -4.03 11.81 15.45
C HIS A 88 -3.57 10.47 14.90
N LEU A 89 -4.30 9.95 13.91
CA LEU A 89 -4.13 8.62 13.35
C LEU A 89 -4.03 8.65 11.82
N ILE A 90 -3.08 7.91 11.27
CA ILE A 90 -3.10 7.45 9.88
C ILE A 90 -3.35 5.94 9.91
N ILE A 91 -4.44 5.49 9.28
CA ILE A 91 -4.84 4.09 9.28
C ILE A 91 -4.71 3.49 7.88
N ALA A 92 -4.17 2.28 7.77
CA ALA A 92 -4.12 1.55 6.51
C ALA A 92 -5.50 1.02 6.12
N ALA A 93 -5.91 1.25 4.88
CA ALA A 93 -6.91 0.42 4.23
C ALA A 93 -6.25 -0.88 3.76
N GLY A 94 -6.89 -2.02 3.96
CA GLY A 94 -6.38 -3.31 3.50
C GLY A 94 -6.18 -3.32 1.98
N ASN A 95 -4.99 -3.69 1.51
CA ASN A 95 -4.62 -3.61 0.09
C ASN A 95 -5.58 -4.36 -0.85
N ALA A 96 -6.17 -5.48 -0.40
CA ALA A 96 -7.15 -6.26 -1.18
C ALA A 96 -8.48 -5.53 -1.44
N THR A 97 -8.77 -4.45 -0.71
CA THR A 97 -10.01 -3.66 -0.87
C THR A 97 -9.78 -2.34 -1.57
N VAL A 98 -8.52 -1.96 -1.80
CA VAL A 98 -8.17 -0.67 -2.40
C VAL A 98 -7.97 -0.82 -3.89
N LEU A 99 -8.78 -0.09 -4.67
CA LEU A 99 -8.63 0.04 -6.11
C LEU A 99 -7.82 1.31 -6.44
N GLY A 100 -6.67 1.12 -7.07
CA GLY A 100 -5.81 2.23 -7.51
C GLY A 100 -5.93 2.48 -9.00
N ILE A 101 -6.45 3.63 -9.39
CA ILE A 101 -6.73 3.99 -10.78
C ILE A 101 -6.05 5.31 -11.13
N THR A 102 -5.37 5.36 -12.26
CA THR A 102 -4.83 6.60 -12.83
C THR A 102 -5.59 7.00 -14.09
N THR A 103 -6.34 8.07 -13.98
CA THR A 103 -7.09 8.62 -15.10
C THR A 103 -6.31 9.74 -15.75
N THR A 104 -6.14 9.64 -17.08
CA THR A 104 -5.47 10.67 -17.89
C THR A 104 -6.51 11.41 -18.73
N VAL A 105 -6.52 12.72 -18.60
CA VAL A 105 -7.40 13.61 -19.36
C VAL A 105 -6.58 14.58 -20.18
N ARG A 106 -6.99 14.77 -21.42
CA ARG A 106 -6.49 15.82 -22.29
C ARG A 106 -7.62 16.84 -22.56
N TYR A 107 -7.38 18.08 -22.15
CA TYR A 107 -8.36 19.15 -22.22
C TYR A 107 -7.84 20.31 -23.06
N ARG A 108 -8.62 20.74 -24.07
CA ARG A 108 -8.32 21.93 -24.87
C ARG A 108 -9.02 23.14 -24.28
N ARG A 109 -8.24 24.14 -23.88
CA ARG A 109 -8.72 25.37 -23.26
C ARG A 109 -9.39 26.30 -24.29
N LYS A 110 -10.43 27.00 -23.85
CA LYS A 110 -11.09 28.03 -24.67
C LYS A 110 -10.28 29.32 -24.74
N GLU A 111 -9.56 29.64 -23.66
CA GLU A 111 -8.79 30.88 -23.50
C GLU A 111 -7.29 30.55 -23.26
N PRO A 112 -6.54 30.21 -24.34
CA PRO A 112 -5.18 29.71 -24.21
C PRO A 112 -4.16 30.75 -23.71
N HIS A 113 -4.45 32.03 -23.87
CA HIS A 113 -3.55 33.13 -23.49
C HIS A 113 -3.79 33.66 -22.07
N THR A 114 -4.86 33.21 -21.40
CA THR A 114 -5.12 33.56 -20.01
C THR A 114 -4.49 32.52 -19.08
N PRO A 115 -3.93 32.93 -17.94
CA PRO A 115 -3.48 31.95 -16.93
C PRO A 115 -4.62 31.04 -16.48
N VAL A 116 -4.30 29.76 -16.23
CA VAL A 116 -5.22 28.81 -15.61
C VAL A 116 -5.55 29.32 -14.22
N ASN A 117 -6.82 29.36 -13.87
CA ASN A 117 -7.28 29.82 -12.56
C ASN A 117 -7.82 28.65 -11.72
N GLU A 118 -7.95 28.87 -10.42
CA GLU A 118 -8.42 27.88 -9.43
C GLU A 118 -9.76 27.21 -9.86
N LYS A 119 -10.69 27.97 -10.42
CA LYS A 119 -11.99 27.40 -10.88
C LYS A 119 -11.84 26.44 -12.06
N GLU A 120 -10.91 26.75 -12.97
CA GLU A 120 -10.61 25.86 -14.11
C GLU A 120 -9.94 24.58 -13.62
N VAL A 121 -8.98 24.70 -12.69
CA VAL A 121 -8.33 23.55 -12.02
C VAL A 121 -9.37 22.69 -11.32
N ALA A 122 -10.21 23.28 -10.46
CA ALA A 122 -11.23 22.54 -9.71
C ALA A 122 -12.17 21.74 -10.63
N ARG A 123 -12.66 22.36 -11.72
CA ARG A 123 -13.52 21.67 -12.70
C ARG A 123 -12.81 20.53 -13.43
N LEU A 124 -11.51 20.69 -13.69
CA LEU A 124 -10.72 19.63 -14.32
C LEU A 124 -10.60 18.44 -13.40
N TYR A 125 -10.22 18.66 -12.14
CA TYR A 125 -10.10 17.59 -11.14
C TYR A 125 -11.44 16.90 -10.83
N GLU A 126 -12.54 17.66 -10.76
CA GLU A 126 -13.88 17.09 -10.61
C GLU A 126 -14.20 16.09 -11.73
N ARG A 127 -13.95 16.45 -12.99
CA ARG A 127 -14.15 15.56 -14.15
C ARG A 127 -13.23 14.35 -14.13
N ILE A 128 -11.98 14.54 -13.72
CA ILE A 128 -11.02 13.42 -13.60
C ILE A 128 -11.50 12.44 -12.53
N SER A 129 -11.93 12.96 -11.38
CA SER A 129 -12.44 12.13 -10.27
C SER A 129 -13.73 11.40 -10.64
N GLU A 130 -14.66 12.05 -11.38
CA GLU A 130 -15.87 11.40 -11.90
C GLU A 130 -15.52 10.24 -12.85
N ALA A 131 -14.59 10.47 -13.78
CA ALA A 131 -14.15 9.43 -14.72
C ALA A 131 -13.45 8.26 -13.99
N ALA A 132 -12.58 8.59 -13.04
CA ALA A 132 -11.90 7.59 -12.20
C ALA A 132 -12.90 6.77 -11.38
N TYR A 133 -13.94 7.41 -10.83
CA TYR A 133 -14.99 6.74 -10.06
C TYR A 133 -15.78 5.73 -10.91
N ILE A 134 -16.15 6.11 -12.15
CA ILE A 134 -16.84 5.20 -13.07
C ILE A 134 -15.97 3.99 -13.41
N GLU A 135 -14.68 4.21 -13.65
CA GLU A 135 -13.71 3.14 -13.91
C GLU A 135 -13.57 2.21 -12.71
N ALA A 136 -13.44 2.79 -11.50
CA ALA A 136 -13.38 2.03 -10.24
C ALA A 136 -14.63 1.19 -9.99
N GLN A 137 -15.81 1.73 -10.23
CA GLN A 137 -17.09 1.01 -10.11
C GLN A 137 -17.15 -0.18 -11.08
N ASN A 138 -16.73 0.00 -12.33
CA ASN A 138 -16.70 -1.08 -13.31
C ASN A 138 -15.72 -2.19 -12.92
N GLU A 139 -14.54 -1.81 -12.41
CA GLU A 139 -13.54 -2.76 -11.93
C GLU A 139 -14.02 -3.51 -10.68
N TYR A 140 -14.61 -2.80 -9.72
CA TYR A 140 -15.18 -3.39 -8.53
C TYR A 140 -16.30 -4.39 -8.87
N LEU A 141 -17.21 -4.00 -9.75
CA LEU A 141 -18.26 -4.88 -10.25
C LEU A 141 -17.70 -6.13 -10.92
N SER A 142 -16.70 -5.98 -11.77
CA SER A 142 -16.10 -7.12 -12.49
C SER A 142 -15.40 -8.11 -11.56
N THR A 143 -14.85 -7.62 -10.44
CA THR A 143 -14.10 -8.43 -9.48
C THR A 143 -15.01 -9.07 -8.43
N THR A 144 -16.04 -8.35 -7.95
CA THR A 144 -16.88 -8.77 -6.82
C THR A 144 -18.26 -9.24 -7.22
N GLY A 145 -18.74 -8.86 -8.43
CA GLY A 145 -20.12 -9.04 -8.86
C GLY A 145 -21.12 -8.11 -8.18
N ASN A 146 -20.68 -7.17 -7.33
CA ASN A 146 -21.55 -6.25 -6.57
C ASN A 146 -21.59 -4.87 -7.24
N ALA A 147 -22.75 -4.52 -7.82
CA ALA A 147 -22.98 -3.23 -8.49
C ALA A 147 -23.46 -2.13 -7.54
N ASP A 148 -23.94 -2.49 -6.35
CA ASP A 148 -24.63 -1.57 -5.45
C ASP A 148 -23.72 -0.95 -4.39
N GLU A 149 -22.43 -1.33 -4.37
CA GLU A 149 -21.47 -0.79 -3.42
C GLU A 149 -20.96 0.58 -3.86
N ASN A 150 -20.99 1.54 -2.95
CA ASN A 150 -20.38 2.84 -3.14
C ASN A 150 -18.87 2.76 -2.84
N LEU A 151 -18.08 3.58 -3.54
CA LEU A 151 -16.66 3.69 -3.34
C LEU A 151 -16.30 5.08 -2.80
N GLU A 152 -15.44 5.12 -1.79
CA GLU A 152 -14.90 6.35 -1.21
C GLU A 152 -13.46 6.60 -1.70
N ILE A 153 -13.15 7.85 -2.06
CA ILE A 153 -11.78 8.24 -2.41
C ILE A 153 -10.99 8.42 -1.12
N ILE A 154 -9.92 7.62 -0.94
CA ILE A 154 -9.02 7.71 0.21
C ILE A 154 -7.71 8.43 -0.11
N THR A 155 -7.30 8.48 -1.38
CA THR A 155 -6.07 9.15 -1.83
C THR A 155 -6.28 9.74 -3.22
N THR A 156 -5.74 10.93 -3.44
CA THR A 156 -5.63 11.56 -4.77
C THR A 156 -4.23 12.14 -4.91
N SER A 157 -3.57 11.88 -6.03
CA SER A 157 -2.20 12.36 -6.28
C SER A 157 -1.96 12.64 -7.76
N ASP A 158 -1.29 13.74 -8.03
CA ASP A 158 -0.86 14.09 -9.39
C ASP A 158 0.29 13.18 -9.81
N VAL A 159 0.10 12.50 -10.94
CA VAL A 159 1.12 11.67 -11.59
C VAL A 159 1.90 12.51 -12.60
N SER A 160 1.20 13.25 -13.43
CA SER A 160 1.81 14.10 -14.45
C SER A 160 0.88 15.26 -14.83
N LEU A 161 1.40 16.47 -14.79
CA LEU A 161 0.73 17.68 -15.25
C LEU A 161 1.52 18.30 -16.39
N LYS A 162 0.85 18.59 -17.52
CA LYS A 162 1.48 19.21 -18.69
C LYS A 162 0.60 20.29 -19.30
N ILE A 163 1.26 21.34 -19.81
CA ILE A 163 0.62 22.37 -20.62
C ILE A 163 1.37 22.46 -21.96
N ASP A 164 0.64 22.30 -23.06
CA ASP A 164 1.19 22.21 -24.42
C ASP A 164 2.36 21.22 -24.56
N GLY A 165 2.27 20.08 -23.85
CA GLY A 165 3.27 19.01 -23.83
C GLY A 165 4.45 19.25 -22.87
N HIS A 166 4.55 20.42 -22.24
CA HIS A 166 5.60 20.75 -21.28
C HIS A 166 5.14 20.42 -19.85
N SER A 167 5.98 19.67 -19.11
CA SER A 167 5.69 19.35 -17.71
C SER A 167 5.70 20.60 -16.83
N VAL A 168 4.68 20.73 -15.98
CA VAL A 168 4.55 21.82 -15.00
C VAL A 168 4.38 21.22 -13.61
N LYS A 169 4.77 21.97 -12.58
CA LYS A 169 4.58 21.55 -11.19
C LYS A 169 3.12 21.77 -10.75
N ASP A 170 2.50 22.82 -11.25
CA ASP A 170 1.13 23.22 -10.97
C ASP A 170 0.48 23.73 -12.27
N LEU A 171 -0.82 23.51 -12.42
CA LEU A 171 -1.57 24.03 -13.54
C LEU A 171 -1.90 25.52 -13.38
N GLU A 172 -2.17 25.94 -12.13
CA GLU A 172 -2.57 27.32 -11.83
C GLU A 172 -1.47 28.31 -12.19
N GLY A 173 -1.87 29.45 -12.72
CA GLY A 173 -0.96 30.53 -13.11
C GLY A 173 -0.24 30.32 -14.45
N ASN A 174 -0.26 29.11 -15.02
CA ASN A 174 0.33 28.83 -16.33
C ASN A 174 -0.67 29.07 -17.46
N ALA A 175 -0.19 29.49 -18.63
CA ALA A 175 -1.02 29.69 -19.83
C ALA A 175 -0.66 28.66 -20.90
N GLY A 176 -1.62 28.28 -21.74
CA GLY A 176 -1.42 27.35 -22.86
C GLY A 176 -2.74 26.84 -23.42
N GLN A 177 -2.68 26.17 -24.56
CA GLN A 177 -3.85 25.70 -25.29
C GLN A 177 -4.37 24.35 -24.81
N THR A 178 -3.46 23.45 -24.44
CA THR A 178 -3.80 22.06 -24.07
C THR A 178 -3.27 21.73 -22.68
N ILE A 179 -4.14 21.28 -21.80
CA ILE A 179 -3.77 20.67 -20.52
C ILE A 179 -3.86 19.16 -20.66
N GLU A 180 -2.81 18.45 -20.21
CA GLU A 180 -2.81 17.02 -20.01
C GLU A 180 -2.56 16.78 -18.52
N ALA A 181 -3.47 16.06 -17.86
CA ALA A 181 -3.35 15.72 -16.46
C ALA A 181 -3.57 14.22 -16.27
N ALA A 182 -2.63 13.56 -15.64
CA ALA A 182 -2.76 12.20 -15.15
C ALA A 182 -2.84 12.25 -13.63
N VAL A 183 -3.95 11.78 -13.06
CA VAL A 183 -4.22 11.81 -11.61
C VAL A 183 -4.56 10.42 -11.13
N TYR A 184 -3.84 9.99 -10.10
CA TYR A 184 -4.08 8.75 -9.38
C TYR A 184 -5.16 8.96 -8.31
N HIS A 185 -6.10 8.01 -8.25
CA HIS A 185 -7.07 7.90 -7.17
C HIS A 185 -7.00 6.51 -6.56
N ALA A 186 -7.01 6.43 -5.24
CA ALA A 186 -7.26 5.19 -4.52
C ALA A 186 -8.68 5.21 -3.97
N PHE A 187 -9.44 4.18 -4.27
CA PHE A 187 -10.82 3.98 -3.83
C PHE A 187 -10.90 2.83 -2.83
N CYS A 188 -11.80 2.98 -1.87
CA CYS A 188 -12.11 1.98 -0.86
C CYS A 188 -13.63 1.78 -0.81
N PRO A 189 -14.17 0.56 -0.67
CA PRO A 189 -15.61 0.34 -0.46
C PRO A 189 -16.14 1.11 0.75
N GLU A 190 -17.31 1.71 0.62
CA GLU A 190 -17.90 2.57 1.65
C GLU A 190 -18.06 1.85 3.00
N TYR A 191 -18.46 0.56 2.99
CA TYR A 191 -18.59 -0.22 4.21
C TYR A 191 -17.25 -0.32 4.97
N HIS A 192 -16.16 -0.56 4.25
CA HIS A 192 -14.83 -0.67 4.86
C HIS A 192 -14.34 0.69 5.37
N PHE A 193 -14.53 1.75 4.58
CA PHE A 193 -14.22 3.12 4.98
C PHE A 193 -14.95 3.51 6.28
N LYS A 194 -16.27 3.21 6.37
CA LYS A 194 -17.07 3.47 7.58
C LYS A 194 -16.62 2.63 8.77
N SER A 195 -16.21 1.37 8.57
CA SER A 195 -15.67 0.52 9.65
C SER A 195 -14.37 1.11 10.22
N LEU A 196 -13.46 1.60 9.38
CA LEU A 196 -12.22 2.25 9.83
C LEU A 196 -12.52 3.56 10.58
N GLN A 197 -13.50 4.34 10.12
CA GLN A 197 -13.94 5.56 10.82
C GLN A 197 -14.58 5.25 12.18
N SER A 198 -15.42 4.21 12.24
CA SER A 198 -16.05 3.73 13.47
C SER A 198 -14.99 3.30 14.49
N LEU A 199 -14.02 2.51 14.07
CA LEU A 199 -12.90 2.07 14.91
C LEU A 199 -12.14 3.26 15.50
N ALA A 200 -11.70 4.21 14.67
CA ALA A 200 -10.97 5.38 15.14
C ALA A 200 -11.79 6.21 16.14
N LYS A 201 -13.09 6.40 15.88
CA LYS A 201 -14.00 7.11 16.77
C LYS A 201 -14.13 6.42 18.13
N LYS A 202 -14.28 5.09 18.16
CA LYS A 202 -14.36 4.29 19.40
C LYS A 202 -13.05 4.37 20.20
N LEU A 203 -11.91 4.44 19.52
CA LEU A 203 -10.58 4.62 20.13
C LEU A 203 -10.30 6.09 20.54
N GLY A 204 -11.21 7.03 20.29
CA GLY A 204 -11.03 8.46 20.61
C GLY A 204 -9.99 9.16 19.74
N LEU A 205 -9.73 8.66 18.53
CA LEU A 205 -8.70 9.15 17.63
C LEU A 205 -9.29 9.92 16.44
N ASN A 206 -8.57 10.95 16.00
CA ASN A 206 -8.90 11.74 14.81
C ASN A 206 -8.10 11.22 13.61
N ILE A 207 -8.78 10.76 12.58
CA ILE A 207 -8.14 10.30 11.35
C ILE A 207 -7.55 11.50 10.61
N LEU A 208 -6.24 11.50 10.38
CA LEU A 208 -5.56 12.40 9.44
C LEU A 208 -5.72 11.92 8.01
N ALA A 209 -5.59 10.61 7.81
CA ALA A 209 -5.79 9.98 6.51
C ALA A 209 -6.07 8.47 6.66
N ILE A 210 -6.75 7.91 5.65
CA ILE A 210 -6.80 6.49 5.39
C ILE A 210 -5.88 6.23 4.20
N GLY A 211 -4.88 5.36 4.36
CA GLY A 211 -3.80 5.19 3.40
C GLY A 211 -3.86 3.88 2.63
N SER A 212 -3.53 3.93 1.35
CA SER A 212 -3.21 2.76 0.54
C SER A 212 -1.73 2.37 0.74
N GLY A 213 -1.45 1.14 1.16
CA GLY A 213 -0.08 0.66 1.35
C GLY A 213 0.73 0.70 0.06
N MET A 214 0.14 0.32 -1.08
CA MET A 214 0.81 0.35 -2.38
C MET A 214 1.14 1.77 -2.83
N TYR A 215 0.23 2.73 -2.62
CA TYR A 215 0.51 4.14 -2.86
C TYR A 215 1.67 4.65 -2.01
N CYS A 216 1.61 4.39 -0.71
CA CYS A 216 2.66 4.80 0.22
C CYS A 216 4.03 4.24 -0.17
N ALA A 217 4.09 2.96 -0.55
CA ALA A 217 5.32 2.33 -1.03
C ALA A 217 5.84 2.98 -2.32
N ALA A 218 4.94 3.31 -3.27
CA ALA A 218 5.32 4.01 -4.50
C ALA A 218 5.91 5.40 -4.22
N GLN A 219 5.31 6.16 -3.29
CA GLN A 219 5.84 7.46 -2.88
C GLN A 219 7.21 7.33 -2.19
N TRP A 220 7.42 6.25 -1.45
CA TRP A 220 8.72 5.95 -0.87
C TRP A 220 9.78 5.66 -1.92
N VAL A 221 9.50 4.78 -2.89
CA VAL A 221 10.43 4.50 -4.00
C VAL A 221 10.79 5.79 -4.72
N LYS A 222 9.79 6.61 -5.08
CA LYS A 222 10.00 7.92 -5.73
C LYS A 222 10.94 8.84 -4.92
N LYS A 223 10.90 8.75 -3.58
CA LYS A 223 11.72 9.60 -2.70
C LYS A 223 13.15 9.09 -2.52
N ILE A 224 13.33 7.76 -2.42
CA ILE A 224 14.65 7.15 -2.17
C ILE A 224 15.43 6.81 -3.45
N THR A 225 14.73 6.62 -4.58
CA THR A 225 15.33 6.31 -5.89
C THR A 225 14.69 7.19 -6.97
N PRO A 226 14.86 8.53 -6.90
CA PRO A 226 14.18 9.46 -7.80
C PRO A 226 14.58 9.29 -9.28
N GLU A 227 15.69 8.61 -9.54
CA GLU A 227 16.19 8.25 -10.88
C GLU A 227 15.40 7.09 -11.52
N ILE A 228 14.67 6.31 -10.72
CA ILE A 228 13.87 5.18 -11.20
C ILE A 228 12.41 5.59 -11.26
N SER A 229 11.91 5.89 -12.47
CA SER A 229 10.52 6.31 -12.67
C SER A 229 9.58 5.18 -13.12
N ASP A 230 10.13 4.11 -13.68
CA ASP A 230 9.36 2.98 -14.20
C ASP A 230 9.76 1.70 -13.45
N TYR A 231 8.82 1.11 -12.72
CA TYR A 231 9.07 -0.09 -11.92
C TYR A 231 7.77 -0.82 -11.60
N ILE A 232 7.91 -1.98 -11.00
CA ILE A 232 6.82 -2.78 -10.45
C ILE A 232 7.00 -2.84 -8.95
N LEU A 233 5.91 -2.65 -8.20
CA LEU A 233 5.85 -2.96 -6.78
C LEU A 233 5.16 -4.30 -6.60
N VAL A 234 5.75 -5.18 -5.81
CA VAL A 234 5.16 -6.44 -5.37
C VAL A 234 5.13 -6.46 -3.86
N ASP A 235 3.94 -6.57 -3.29
CA ASP A 235 3.71 -6.69 -1.85
C ASP A 235 3.14 -8.07 -1.55
N VAL A 236 3.97 -8.96 -0.99
CA VAL A 236 3.53 -10.29 -0.57
C VAL A 236 3.13 -10.20 0.90
N ALA A 237 1.88 -9.75 1.11
CA ALA A 237 1.27 -9.66 2.43
C ALA A 237 0.84 -11.05 2.95
N GLU A 238 0.14 -11.12 4.08
CA GLU A 238 -0.27 -12.39 4.69
C GLU A 238 -1.26 -13.18 3.81
N ASP A 239 -2.38 -12.55 3.42
CA ASP A 239 -3.45 -13.21 2.67
C ASP A 239 -3.37 -12.96 1.15
N THR A 240 -2.66 -11.92 0.73
CA THR A 240 -2.66 -11.44 -0.65
C THR A 240 -1.28 -11.09 -1.14
N THR A 241 -1.08 -11.23 -2.44
CA THR A 241 0.03 -10.58 -3.15
C THR A 241 -0.55 -9.46 -4.01
N ASN A 242 -0.07 -8.24 -3.78
CA ASN A 242 -0.49 -7.05 -4.52
C ASN A 242 0.61 -6.64 -5.49
N VAL A 243 0.23 -6.26 -6.69
CA VAL A 243 1.17 -5.81 -7.72
C VAL A 243 0.70 -4.46 -8.27
N SER A 244 1.58 -3.47 -8.22
CA SER A 244 1.36 -2.17 -8.88
C SER A 244 2.37 -1.95 -9.97
N VAL A 245 1.91 -1.49 -11.13
CA VAL A 245 2.76 -1.05 -12.23
C VAL A 245 2.88 0.45 -12.17
N VAL A 246 4.12 0.95 -12.17
CA VAL A 246 4.44 2.38 -12.07
C VAL A 246 5.16 2.82 -13.33
N PHE A 247 4.69 3.91 -13.93
CA PHE A 247 5.34 4.59 -15.05
C PHE A 247 5.43 6.09 -14.76
N GLY A 248 6.59 6.67 -15.07
CA GLY A 248 6.82 8.10 -14.83
C GLY A 248 6.66 8.51 -13.36
N GLY A 249 6.89 7.58 -12.42
CA GLY A 249 6.72 7.80 -10.98
C GLY A 249 5.28 7.78 -10.48
N GLY A 250 4.30 7.39 -11.32
CA GLY A 250 2.90 7.24 -10.92
C GLY A 250 2.37 5.82 -11.11
N ILE A 251 1.53 5.37 -10.18
CA ILE A 251 0.86 4.06 -10.29
C ILE A 251 -0.14 4.13 -11.45
N VAL A 252 -0.01 3.22 -12.40
CA VAL A 252 -0.93 3.10 -13.54
C VAL A 252 -2.11 2.21 -13.19
N ALA A 253 -1.83 1.08 -12.55
CA ALA A 253 -2.82 0.12 -12.08
C ALA A 253 -2.28 -0.70 -10.91
N THR A 254 -3.19 -1.17 -10.06
CA THR A 254 -2.89 -2.12 -8.99
C THR A 254 -3.83 -3.32 -9.12
N LYS A 255 -3.27 -4.51 -9.04
CA LYS A 255 -4.02 -5.79 -9.04
C LYS A 255 -3.58 -6.62 -7.86
N PHE A 256 -4.41 -7.58 -7.43
CA PHE A 256 -4.07 -8.46 -6.33
C PHE A 256 -4.41 -9.92 -6.63
N LEU A 257 -3.69 -10.80 -5.97
CA LEU A 257 -3.88 -12.25 -5.96
C LEU A 257 -4.19 -12.67 -4.52
N SER A 258 -5.22 -13.49 -4.29
CA SER A 258 -5.57 -14.00 -2.95
C SER A 258 -4.66 -15.16 -2.51
N LEU A 259 -3.35 -15.00 -2.69
CA LEU A 259 -2.29 -15.85 -2.19
C LEU A 259 -1.20 -14.96 -1.59
N GLY A 260 -0.94 -15.12 -0.32
CA GLY A 260 0.07 -14.38 0.43
C GLY A 260 1.03 -15.32 1.19
N SER A 261 1.75 -14.78 2.15
CA SER A 261 2.72 -15.56 2.96
C SER A 261 2.07 -16.69 3.76
N LYS A 262 0.81 -16.53 4.15
CA LYS A 262 0.02 -17.55 4.84
C LYS A 262 -0.14 -18.85 4.03
N HIS A 263 -0.23 -18.75 2.71
CA HIS A 263 -0.29 -19.90 1.83
C HIS A 263 0.92 -20.86 1.99
N PHE A 264 2.10 -20.31 2.27
CA PHE A 264 3.30 -21.13 2.53
C PHE A 264 3.19 -21.90 3.83
N ALA A 265 2.66 -21.28 4.89
CA ALA A 265 2.39 -21.97 6.16
C ALA A 265 1.29 -23.02 6.01
N GLU A 266 0.23 -22.75 5.23
CA GLU A 266 -0.83 -23.72 4.93
C GLU A 266 -0.28 -24.96 4.22
N GLN A 267 0.64 -24.81 3.28
CA GLN A 267 1.29 -25.93 2.60
C GLN A 267 2.18 -26.76 3.55
N ILE A 268 2.86 -26.10 4.49
CA ILE A 268 3.62 -26.81 5.55
C ILE A 268 2.64 -27.59 6.43
N ALA A 269 1.56 -26.95 6.89
CA ALA A 269 0.55 -27.57 7.75
C ALA A 269 -0.07 -28.82 7.11
N GLU A 270 -0.51 -28.69 5.85
CA GLU A 270 -1.15 -29.77 5.11
C GLU A 270 -0.18 -30.95 4.88
N ARG A 271 1.03 -30.69 4.41
CA ARG A 271 2.00 -31.74 4.07
C ARG A 271 2.60 -32.44 5.26
N MET A 272 2.81 -31.72 6.36
CA MET A 272 3.40 -32.27 7.57
C MET A 272 2.36 -32.80 8.56
N GLY A 273 1.07 -32.51 8.34
CA GLY A 273 -0.01 -32.88 9.25
C GLY A 273 0.05 -32.17 10.59
N VAL A 274 0.53 -30.92 10.61
CA VAL A 274 0.66 -30.08 11.81
C VAL A 274 -0.38 -28.97 11.82
N THR A 275 -0.57 -28.33 12.97
CA THR A 275 -1.48 -27.17 13.08
C THR A 275 -0.90 -25.96 12.35
N MET A 276 -1.75 -24.96 12.02
CA MET A 276 -1.30 -23.70 11.43
C MET A 276 -0.33 -22.95 12.32
N GLU A 277 -0.50 -23.00 13.64
CA GLU A 277 0.42 -22.40 14.59
C GLU A 277 1.81 -23.05 14.55
N GLU A 278 1.86 -24.39 14.50
CA GLU A 278 3.12 -25.13 14.37
C GLU A 278 3.78 -24.88 13.01
N ALA A 279 2.99 -24.83 11.94
CA ALA A 279 3.48 -24.51 10.60
C ALA A 279 4.08 -23.09 10.52
N GLY A 280 3.45 -22.10 11.16
CA GLY A 280 4.00 -20.74 11.27
C GLY A 280 5.34 -20.71 12.03
N LYS A 281 5.46 -21.49 13.12
CA LYS A 281 6.72 -21.64 13.86
C LYS A 281 7.81 -22.31 13.01
N LEU A 282 7.44 -23.33 12.23
CA LEU A 282 8.36 -24.02 11.32
C LEU A 282 8.82 -23.07 10.20
N LEU A 283 7.92 -22.31 9.60
CA LEU A 283 8.28 -21.30 8.60
C LEU A 283 9.25 -20.26 9.19
N THR A 284 8.93 -19.71 10.36
CA THR A 284 9.82 -18.75 11.04
C THR A 284 11.19 -19.35 11.35
N SER A 285 11.23 -20.62 11.83
CA SER A 285 12.48 -21.32 12.11
C SER A 285 13.28 -21.61 10.83
N TYR A 286 12.59 -21.92 9.74
CA TYR A 286 13.19 -22.09 8.40
C TYR A 286 13.87 -20.79 7.95
N LEU A 287 13.17 -19.67 8.00
CA LEU A 287 13.69 -18.36 7.61
C LEU A 287 14.92 -17.94 8.45
N ASN A 288 14.95 -18.33 9.71
CA ASN A 288 16.07 -18.07 10.63
C ASN A 288 17.18 -19.13 10.58
N SER A 289 17.09 -20.12 9.67
CA SER A 289 18.03 -21.25 9.61
C SER A 289 18.20 -21.98 10.94
N ALA A 290 17.10 -22.08 11.71
CA ALA A 290 17.08 -22.66 13.07
C ALA A 290 16.57 -24.12 13.10
N LEU A 291 16.28 -24.71 11.94
CA LEU A 291 15.87 -26.10 11.78
C LEU A 291 17.11 -27.02 11.58
N SER A 292 16.97 -28.30 11.88
CA SER A 292 17.96 -29.30 11.48
C SER A 292 17.98 -29.50 9.96
N ASP A 293 19.09 -30.03 9.41
CA ASP A 293 19.21 -30.25 7.95
C ASP A 293 18.05 -31.08 7.39
N PRO A 294 17.57 -32.17 7.98
CA PRO A 294 16.42 -32.91 7.50
C PRO A 294 15.12 -32.09 7.53
N GLU A 295 14.89 -31.29 8.59
CA GLU A 295 13.73 -30.42 8.69
C GLU A 295 13.77 -29.28 7.65
N MET A 296 14.96 -28.67 7.44
CA MET A 296 15.18 -27.66 6.40
C MET A 296 14.80 -28.22 5.01
N GLU A 297 15.17 -29.46 4.70
CA GLU A 297 14.83 -30.08 3.40
C GLU A 297 13.32 -30.32 3.26
N VAL A 298 12.66 -30.82 4.31
CA VAL A 298 11.22 -31.10 4.30
C VAL A 298 10.42 -29.80 4.18
N VAL A 299 10.70 -28.82 5.05
CA VAL A 299 9.99 -27.51 5.05
C VAL A 299 10.27 -26.76 3.74
N GLY A 300 11.53 -26.71 3.29
CA GLY A 300 11.90 -26.13 2.00
C GLY A 300 11.21 -26.81 0.82
N GLY A 301 11.00 -28.14 0.90
CA GLY A 301 10.19 -28.89 -0.06
C GLY A 301 8.75 -28.38 -0.13
N CYS A 302 8.10 -28.14 1.03
CA CYS A 302 6.74 -27.57 1.08
C CYS A 302 6.70 -26.17 0.49
N ILE A 303 7.67 -25.32 0.82
CA ILE A 303 7.78 -23.95 0.29
C ILE A 303 7.94 -23.97 -1.22
N ARG A 304 8.83 -24.80 -1.76
CA ARG A 304 9.04 -24.92 -3.22
C ARG A 304 7.77 -25.35 -3.99
N GLU A 305 6.93 -26.19 -3.38
CA GLU A 305 5.63 -26.54 -3.99
C GLU A 305 4.64 -25.39 -3.95
N ALA A 306 4.56 -24.68 -2.81
CA ALA A 306 3.72 -23.47 -2.69
C ALA A 306 4.13 -22.37 -3.68
N ILE A 307 5.44 -22.19 -3.90
CA ILE A 307 5.98 -21.24 -4.89
C ILE A 307 5.48 -21.55 -6.30
N LYS A 308 5.33 -22.81 -6.68
CA LYS A 308 4.82 -23.16 -8.02
C LYS A 308 3.40 -22.61 -8.23
N VAL A 309 2.54 -22.78 -7.23
CA VAL A 309 1.16 -22.28 -7.28
C VAL A 309 1.15 -20.75 -7.27
N TRP A 310 1.94 -20.14 -6.38
CA TRP A 310 2.05 -18.68 -6.28
C TRP A 310 2.53 -18.05 -7.61
N VAL A 311 3.57 -18.61 -8.24
CA VAL A 311 4.10 -18.15 -9.53
C VAL A 311 3.06 -18.25 -10.64
N MET A 312 2.29 -19.34 -10.70
CA MET A 312 1.17 -19.45 -11.66
C MET A 312 0.14 -18.34 -11.46
N GLY A 313 -0.18 -18.03 -10.18
CA GLY A 313 -1.06 -16.92 -9.85
C GLY A 313 -0.49 -15.57 -10.28
N ILE A 314 0.81 -15.35 -10.09
CA ILE A 314 1.51 -14.13 -10.56
C ILE A 314 1.45 -14.01 -12.09
N GLU A 315 1.68 -15.09 -12.83
CA GLU A 315 1.59 -15.08 -14.29
C GLU A 315 0.19 -14.67 -14.76
N ILE A 316 -0.86 -15.22 -14.14
CA ILE A 316 -2.25 -14.86 -14.43
C ILE A 316 -2.50 -13.38 -14.10
N LEU A 317 -2.05 -12.92 -12.93
CA LEU A 317 -2.22 -11.55 -12.47
C LEU A 317 -1.61 -10.53 -13.42
N PHE A 318 -0.42 -10.82 -13.98
CA PHE A 318 0.20 -9.95 -14.98
C PHE A 318 -0.62 -9.86 -16.26
N GLY A 319 -1.36 -10.92 -16.62
CA GLY A 319 -2.30 -10.93 -17.74
C GLY A 319 -3.50 -9.99 -17.57
N GLU A 320 -3.85 -9.61 -16.33
CA GLU A 320 -4.97 -8.72 -16.02
C GLU A 320 -4.64 -7.23 -16.19
N PHE A 321 -3.36 -6.87 -16.37
CA PHE A 321 -2.97 -5.48 -16.63
C PHE A 321 -3.27 -5.07 -18.07
N THR A 322 -4.55 -4.89 -18.36
CA THR A 322 -5.00 -4.44 -19.68
C THR A 322 -4.47 -3.03 -19.98
N GLY A 323 -3.92 -2.85 -21.19
CA GLY A 323 -3.32 -1.55 -21.58
C GLY A 323 -1.82 -1.42 -21.27
N VAL A 324 -1.22 -2.28 -20.46
CA VAL A 324 0.23 -2.33 -20.28
C VAL A 324 0.85 -3.18 -21.38
N LYS A 325 1.47 -2.52 -22.36
CA LYS A 325 2.08 -3.22 -23.52
C LYS A 325 3.44 -3.83 -23.20
N THR A 326 4.17 -3.23 -22.26
CA THR A 326 5.51 -3.67 -21.86
C THR A 326 5.73 -3.30 -20.41
N PHE A 327 6.15 -4.27 -19.62
CA PHE A 327 6.39 -4.10 -18.19
C PHE A 327 7.79 -3.58 -17.89
N PRO A 328 7.94 -2.71 -16.86
CA PRO A 328 9.27 -2.39 -16.33
C PRO A 328 9.98 -3.64 -15.80
N SER A 329 11.29 -3.66 -15.88
CA SER A 329 12.10 -4.81 -15.44
C SER A 329 12.54 -4.71 -13.98
N LYS A 330 12.53 -3.50 -13.41
CA LYS A 330 12.83 -3.29 -11.98
C LYS A 330 11.61 -3.66 -11.14
N ILE A 331 11.79 -4.55 -10.17
CA ILE A 331 10.77 -5.01 -9.24
C ILE A 331 11.21 -4.65 -7.83
N PHE A 332 10.43 -3.84 -7.12
CA PHE A 332 10.58 -3.62 -5.69
C PHE A 332 9.66 -4.58 -4.94
N LEU A 333 10.22 -5.37 -4.03
CA LEU A 333 9.52 -6.42 -3.28
C LEU A 333 9.44 -6.06 -1.81
N GLN A 334 8.23 -6.18 -1.24
CA GLN A 334 7.94 -5.93 0.18
C GLN A 334 6.94 -6.94 0.75
N GLY A 335 6.59 -6.79 2.02
CA GLY A 335 5.62 -7.61 2.74
C GLY A 335 6.26 -8.79 3.47
N ALA A 336 5.47 -9.49 4.30
CA ALA A 336 5.95 -10.61 5.11
C ALA A 336 6.53 -11.75 4.26
N GLY A 337 5.92 -12.03 3.11
CA GLY A 337 6.41 -13.05 2.17
C GLY A 337 7.74 -12.69 1.49
N ALA A 338 8.14 -11.42 1.49
CA ALA A 338 9.42 -11.00 0.92
C ALA A 338 10.63 -11.53 1.71
N GLU A 339 10.41 -12.05 2.92
CA GLU A 339 11.43 -12.74 3.72
C GLU A 339 11.74 -14.15 3.22
N ILE A 340 10.87 -14.75 2.39
CA ILE A 340 11.06 -16.09 1.81
C ILE A 340 12.02 -15.97 0.61
N PRO A 341 13.26 -16.48 0.69
CA PRO A 341 14.26 -16.30 -0.37
C PRO A 341 13.82 -16.87 -1.71
N GLU A 342 13.05 -17.95 -1.69
CA GLU A 342 12.54 -18.62 -2.90
C GLU A 342 11.57 -17.76 -3.71
N ILE A 343 10.92 -16.74 -3.10
CA ILE A 343 10.09 -15.76 -3.81
C ILE A 343 10.96 -14.88 -4.71
N VAL A 344 12.08 -14.37 -4.19
CA VAL A 344 13.04 -13.57 -4.98
C VAL A 344 13.56 -14.40 -6.15
N GLU A 345 14.01 -15.63 -5.87
CA GLU A 345 14.50 -16.53 -6.91
C GLU A 345 13.43 -16.85 -7.97
N ALA A 346 12.19 -17.06 -7.52
CA ALA A 346 11.07 -17.35 -8.44
C ALA A 346 10.77 -16.16 -9.35
N LEU A 347 10.74 -14.94 -8.83
CA LEU A 347 10.51 -13.72 -9.63
C LEU A 347 11.61 -13.49 -10.67
N MET A 348 12.84 -13.91 -10.41
CA MET A 348 13.96 -13.79 -11.35
C MET A 348 13.98 -14.88 -12.42
N LYS A 349 13.28 -16.02 -12.22
CA LYS A 349 13.26 -17.13 -13.21
C LYS A 349 12.45 -16.75 -14.46
N ASP A 350 12.99 -17.04 -15.65
CA ASP A 350 12.32 -16.74 -16.93
C ASP A 350 11.11 -17.63 -17.22
N SER A 351 10.94 -18.74 -16.51
CA SER A 351 9.93 -19.75 -16.83
C SER A 351 8.50 -19.23 -16.82
N TRP A 352 8.13 -18.38 -15.86
CA TRP A 352 6.79 -17.80 -15.70
C TRP A 352 6.57 -16.56 -16.57
N ALA A 353 7.64 -15.85 -16.90
CA ALA A 353 7.58 -14.57 -17.59
C ALA A 353 7.67 -14.68 -19.12
N LYS A 354 7.69 -15.89 -19.68
CA LYS A 354 7.87 -16.11 -21.13
C LYS A 354 6.88 -15.36 -22.00
N ASN A 355 5.64 -15.23 -21.54
CA ASN A 355 4.55 -14.59 -22.27
C ASN A 355 4.29 -13.14 -21.79
N ILE A 356 5.07 -12.66 -20.82
CA ILE A 356 4.92 -11.31 -20.25
C ILE A 356 6.02 -10.42 -20.83
N PRO A 357 5.66 -9.35 -21.57
CA PRO A 357 6.63 -8.53 -22.28
C PRO A 357 7.36 -7.57 -21.32
N PHE A 358 8.37 -8.06 -20.63
CA PHE A 358 9.29 -7.20 -19.87
C PHE A 358 10.25 -6.48 -20.81
N ARG A 359 10.66 -5.23 -20.47
CA ARG A 359 11.61 -4.45 -21.29
C ARG A 359 12.99 -5.08 -21.34
N GLU A 360 13.45 -5.63 -20.22
CA GLU A 360 14.77 -6.22 -20.01
C GLU A 360 14.69 -7.40 -19.05
N ALA A 361 15.82 -8.01 -18.72
CA ALA A 361 15.90 -9.00 -17.64
C ALA A 361 15.45 -8.37 -16.32
N ARG A 362 14.66 -9.12 -15.56
CA ARG A 362 14.10 -8.63 -14.29
C ARG A 362 15.17 -8.50 -13.23
N GLU A 363 15.07 -7.43 -12.47
CA GLU A 363 15.89 -7.15 -11.31
C GLU A 363 14.98 -6.97 -10.09
N VAL A 364 15.14 -7.80 -9.07
CA VAL A 364 14.34 -7.75 -7.84
C VAL A 364 15.17 -7.09 -6.74
N GLN A 365 14.60 -6.08 -6.11
CA GLN A 365 15.17 -5.37 -4.97
C GLN A 365 14.20 -5.41 -3.80
N LEU A 366 14.67 -5.90 -2.65
CA LEU A 366 13.91 -5.84 -1.40
C LEU A 366 13.81 -4.41 -0.91
N MET A 367 12.63 -4.03 -0.43
CA MET A 367 12.42 -2.76 0.25
C MET A 367 12.69 -2.94 1.75
N GLU A 368 13.51 -2.07 2.31
CA GLU A 368 13.94 -2.13 3.71
C GLU A 368 13.68 -0.80 4.42
N ILE A 369 13.41 -0.86 5.72
CA ILE A 369 13.08 0.31 6.55
C ILE A 369 14.29 1.27 6.62
N GLU A 370 15.50 0.75 6.62
CA GLU A 370 16.74 1.53 6.67
C GLU A 370 16.88 2.55 5.52
N GLY A 371 16.26 2.27 4.38
CA GLY A 371 16.20 3.19 3.24
C GLY A 371 15.21 4.35 3.42
N LEU A 372 14.28 4.25 4.38
CA LEU A 372 13.25 5.26 4.60
C LEU A 372 13.81 6.47 5.38
N PRO A 373 13.30 7.70 5.17
CA PRO A 373 13.64 8.85 6.02
C PRO A 373 12.90 8.77 7.38
N VAL A 374 13.08 7.65 8.04
CA VAL A 374 12.54 7.32 9.37
C VAL A 374 13.70 6.84 10.23
N VAL A 375 13.72 7.23 11.48
CA VAL A 375 14.68 6.74 12.48
C VAL A 375 13.93 5.95 13.53
N ASP A 376 14.27 4.68 13.68
CA ASP A 376 13.73 3.86 14.76
C ASP A 376 14.52 4.11 16.05
N ALA A 377 13.90 4.85 16.97
CA ALA A 377 14.48 5.11 18.29
C ALA A 377 14.25 3.96 19.29
N THR A 378 13.41 2.97 18.92
CA THR A 378 13.01 1.89 19.82
C THR A 378 13.82 0.60 19.62
N GLY A 379 14.39 0.42 18.42
CA GLY A 379 15.02 -0.82 18.01
C GLY A 379 14.04 -1.98 17.74
N VAL A 380 12.73 -1.76 17.86
CA VAL A 380 11.66 -2.77 17.68
C VAL A 380 11.28 -2.94 16.23
N VAL A 381 11.39 -1.87 15.43
CA VAL A 381 10.86 -1.78 14.06
C VAL A 381 11.85 -2.29 12.99
N LYS A 382 12.90 -2.98 13.41
CA LYS A 382 13.93 -3.52 12.47
C LYS A 382 13.43 -4.65 11.58
N SER A 383 12.34 -5.33 11.94
CA SER A 383 11.80 -6.42 11.14
C SER A 383 10.98 -5.87 9.95
N LYS A 384 11.00 -6.60 8.83
CA LYS A 384 10.19 -6.30 7.64
C LYS A 384 8.69 -6.28 7.93
N ASP A 385 8.26 -6.93 9.00
CA ASP A 385 6.89 -6.92 9.53
C ASP A 385 6.33 -5.51 9.82
N TRP A 386 7.19 -4.53 10.10
CA TRP A 386 6.80 -3.15 10.41
C TRP A 386 6.86 -2.22 9.21
N PHE A 387 7.29 -2.73 8.06
CA PHE A 387 7.44 -1.91 6.86
C PHE A 387 6.15 -1.18 6.48
N SER A 388 4.99 -1.86 6.54
CA SER A 388 3.68 -1.28 6.24
C SER A 388 3.35 -0.06 7.12
N ASN A 389 3.64 -0.11 8.43
CA ASN A 389 3.45 1.03 9.32
C ASN A 389 4.43 2.17 9.01
N ALA A 390 5.68 1.83 8.69
CA ALA A 390 6.70 2.83 8.37
C ALA A 390 6.36 3.58 7.08
N VAL A 391 5.91 2.89 6.03
CA VAL A 391 5.55 3.54 4.75
C VAL A 391 4.31 4.41 4.86
N LEU A 392 3.34 4.10 5.74
CA LEU A 392 2.17 4.95 5.98
C LEU A 392 2.55 6.36 6.44
N SER A 393 3.69 6.52 7.09
CA SER A 393 4.18 7.81 7.57
C SER A 393 4.44 8.82 6.45
N ILE A 394 4.58 8.38 5.18
CA ILE A 394 4.76 9.27 4.03
C ILE A 394 3.57 10.22 3.85
N ILE A 395 2.36 9.74 4.15
CA ILE A 395 1.13 10.53 4.02
C ILE A 395 1.18 11.77 4.92
N TYR A 396 1.73 11.64 6.12
CA TYR A 396 1.93 12.78 7.00
C TYR A 396 2.79 13.85 6.34
N LYS A 397 3.91 13.45 5.74
CA LYS A 397 4.79 14.38 5.01
C LYS A 397 4.09 15.00 3.80
N GLU A 398 3.28 14.25 3.07
CA GLU A 398 2.50 14.79 1.94
C GLU A 398 1.43 15.79 2.36
N ILE A 399 0.82 15.63 3.55
CA ILE A 399 -0.16 16.57 4.08
C ILE A 399 0.49 17.88 4.54
N PHE A 400 1.65 17.81 5.17
CA PHE A 400 2.23 18.93 5.92
C PHE A 400 3.51 19.55 5.33
N ASP A 401 4.18 18.91 4.37
CA ASP A 401 5.42 19.38 3.75
C ASP A 401 5.20 19.91 2.31
N LYS A 402 3.96 20.36 1.98
CA LYS A 402 3.62 20.92 0.66
C LYS A 402 4.28 22.26 0.38
#